data_8c0559e75a50ead23db7b3c672c15178
#
_entry.id   8c0559e75a50ead23db7b3c672c15178
#
_cell.length_a   1.000
_cell.length_b   1.000
_cell.length_c   1.000
_cell.angle_alpha   90.00
_cell.angle_beta   90.00
_cell.angle_gamma   90.00
#
_symmetry.space_group_name_H-M   'P 1'
#
loop_
_entity.id
_entity.type
_entity.pdbx_description
1 polymer ?
#
loop_
_entity_poly.entity_id
_entity_poly.type
_entity_poly.pdbx_seq_one_letter_code
_entity_poly.pdbx_strand_id
1 'polypeptide(L)'
;MNSTISTARGIAYIFQSLHHKTLSLTSRSFHSQANSPNLSLLISSICSLLKNGGKWEVLSSTFNSTKLNDALVEKIILNLKEPADAKNALLFFHWSSQHMQHQHSLKSYCIVVHILVRANLLIDAQALLESSITKNSALEISKNLVLETLLSTYEAAVPDPRVFDVLVQTYLKMSFLDQAFHACCYLGDHGIILSLLTFNRMLHVAQSLNRSDIAWKVYENMLEKRVYPNPTSVETMVSLMCKEGSLQRMLSLLDRIHGKRCGPGVLVNMALVLWMFEEDRIEHGFILLRRMLQKNLILDDVMSSLIIFAYCKTGKFNEAMTSYDDMRKRGRGSNSFVYTCFIRARANEGLIEEALRLLEEMHSNGLKPYDETYNYLIEGCAKAGRLEESLAFYEKMMKEGFVLSFSTFSEIVGRLCDNGKVEKADEIFTALSDRGFVPNENIYCNLINGFGRIGKDQKIISLYHEMQYRGLDLGPQVFAALVASLSQCGKMKEAEKFLNMMEGKSLFPTRLMYDALISGYLKKGDAGRAMHFSNKLLK
;
A
#
# COMPACT_ATOMS: atom_id res chain seq x y z
N MET A 1 -20.05 -13.76 29.05
CA MET A 1 -19.24 -13.51 30.26
C MET A 1 -17.84 -14.19 30.24
N ASN A 2 -17.58 -15.18 29.38
CA ASN A 2 -16.27 -15.88 29.36
C ASN A 2 -15.23 -15.29 28.39
N SER A 3 -15.55 -14.28 27.60
CA SER A 3 -14.61 -13.65 26.66
C SER A 3 -13.81 -12.47 27.24
N THR A 4 -14.35 -11.84 28.27
CA THR A 4 -13.72 -10.69 28.94
C THR A 4 -12.63 -11.09 29.96
N ILE A 5 -12.68 -12.32 30.47
CA ILE A 5 -11.70 -12.81 31.44
C ILE A 5 -10.42 -13.31 30.76
N SER A 6 -10.53 -13.78 29.51
CA SER A 6 -9.36 -14.22 28.72
C SER A 6 -8.49 -13.05 28.23
N THR A 7 -9.11 -11.92 27.90
CA THR A 7 -8.38 -10.70 27.47
C THR A 7 -7.63 -10.03 28.61
N ALA A 8 -8.22 -9.99 29.81
CA ALA A 8 -7.56 -9.40 30.98
C ALA A 8 -6.30 -10.20 31.44
N ARG A 9 -6.31 -11.53 31.32
CA ARG A 9 -5.13 -12.37 31.65
C ARG A 9 -4.02 -12.26 30.60
N GLY A 10 -4.34 -12.10 29.31
CA GLY A 10 -3.37 -11.88 28.25
C GLY A 10 -2.63 -10.53 28.39
N ILE A 11 -3.36 -9.49 28.77
CA ILE A 11 -2.82 -8.14 28.98
C ILE A 11 -1.85 -8.12 30.17
N ALA A 12 -2.20 -8.78 31.29
CA ALA A 12 -1.33 -8.84 32.48
C ALA A 12 0.01 -9.53 32.21
N TYR A 13 0.04 -10.57 31.36
CA TYR A 13 1.28 -11.31 31.04
C TYR A 13 2.22 -10.50 30.15
N ILE A 14 1.70 -9.66 29.26
CA ILE A 14 2.49 -8.81 28.35
C ILE A 14 3.10 -7.62 29.10
N PHE A 15 2.36 -7.04 30.07
CA PHE A 15 2.88 -5.94 30.91
C PHE A 15 4.01 -6.39 31.84
N GLN A 16 4.02 -7.63 32.33
CA GLN A 16 5.16 -8.15 33.09
C GLN A 16 6.44 -8.25 32.25
N SER A 17 6.35 -8.56 30.95
CA SER A 17 7.52 -8.63 30.06
C SER A 17 8.09 -7.26 29.70
N LEU A 18 7.26 -6.22 29.65
CA LEU A 18 7.70 -4.83 29.41
C LEU A 18 8.37 -4.22 30.65
N HIS A 19 7.92 -4.57 31.84
CA HIS A 19 8.53 -4.09 33.09
C HIS A 19 9.98 -4.59 33.26
N HIS A 20 10.31 -5.78 32.74
CA HIS A 20 11.68 -6.30 32.79
C HIS A 20 12.64 -5.66 31.77
N LYS A 21 12.17 -5.08 30.66
CA LYS A 21 13.03 -4.43 29.66
C LYS A 21 13.31 -2.95 29.96
N THR A 22 12.42 -2.26 30.66
CA THR A 22 12.62 -0.84 31.04
C THR A 22 13.39 -0.65 32.33
N LEU A 23 13.48 -1.68 33.17
CA LEU A 23 14.22 -1.64 34.44
C LEU A 23 15.75 -1.77 34.30
N SER A 24 16.29 -2.06 33.11
CA SER A 24 17.75 -2.19 32.92
C SER A 24 18.48 -0.89 32.53
N LEU A 25 17.77 0.23 32.32
CA LEU A 25 18.40 1.49 31.85
C LEU A 25 18.28 2.69 32.82
N THR A 26 17.58 2.57 33.96
CA THR A 26 17.41 3.71 34.89
C THR A 26 17.55 3.34 36.37
N SER A 27 18.39 2.36 36.72
CA SER A 27 18.71 2.09 38.10
C SER A 27 20.01 2.77 38.55
N ARG A 28 20.04 4.11 38.58
CA ARG A 28 20.91 4.86 39.48
C ARG A 28 20.25 6.20 39.84
N SER A 29 20.06 6.40 41.15
CA SER A 29 19.57 7.62 41.81
C SER A 29 18.09 7.94 41.65
N PHE A 30 17.27 7.43 42.57
CA PHE A 30 16.18 8.18 43.26
C PHE A 30 15.56 7.28 44.34
N HIS A 31 16.37 6.90 45.31
CA HIS A 31 15.86 6.45 46.61
C HIS A 31 16.23 7.50 47.65
N SER A 32 15.31 8.42 47.90
CA SER A 32 15.07 9.07 49.20
C SER A 32 14.29 10.37 49.00
N GLN A 33 13.03 10.34 49.31
CA GLN A 33 12.13 11.43 49.76
C GLN A 33 10.68 11.26 49.32
N ALA A 34 10.03 10.15 49.67
CA ALA A 34 8.61 10.00 49.32
C ALA A 34 7.72 9.38 50.39
N ASN A 35 8.08 9.42 51.64
CA ASN A 35 7.18 9.03 52.72
C ASN A 35 7.39 9.93 53.95
N SER A 36 7.03 11.23 53.87
CA SER A 36 6.75 12.02 55.07
C SER A 36 5.25 11.90 55.34
N PRO A 37 4.82 11.56 56.57
CA PRO A 37 3.41 11.50 56.96
C PRO A 37 2.64 12.80 56.69
N ASN A 38 3.30 13.92 56.59
CA ASN A 38 2.73 15.22 56.21
C ASN A 38 2.22 15.30 54.77
N LEU A 39 2.86 14.58 53.81
CA LEU A 39 2.47 14.68 52.39
C LEU A 39 1.19 13.92 52.07
N SER A 40 0.96 12.76 52.71
CA SER A 40 -0.27 11.96 52.54
C SER A 40 -1.48 12.67 53.16
N LEU A 41 -1.30 13.31 54.30
CA LEU A 41 -2.35 14.13 54.95
C LEU A 41 -2.68 15.38 54.10
N LEU A 42 -1.70 16.02 53.50
CA LEU A 42 -1.91 17.15 52.61
C LEU A 42 -2.73 16.73 51.36
N ILE A 43 -2.35 15.61 50.72
CA ILE A 43 -3.09 15.07 49.55
C ILE A 43 -4.52 14.73 49.91
N SER A 44 -4.77 14.07 51.05
CA SER A 44 -6.10 13.69 51.47
C SER A 44 -6.98 14.91 51.79
N SER A 45 -6.42 15.96 52.43
CA SER A 45 -7.13 17.20 52.70
C SER A 45 -7.46 17.98 51.42
N ILE A 46 -6.56 18.05 50.46
CA ILE A 46 -6.79 18.66 49.13
C ILE A 46 -7.89 17.90 48.39
N CYS A 47 -7.82 16.57 48.33
CA CYS A 47 -8.82 15.76 47.65
C CYS A 47 -10.19 15.89 48.31
N SER A 48 -10.28 15.96 49.65
CA SER A 48 -11.56 16.19 50.35
C SER A 48 -12.14 17.58 50.08
N LEU A 49 -11.32 18.62 50.01
CA LEU A 49 -11.75 19.95 49.60
C LEU A 49 -12.29 19.98 48.17
N LEU A 50 -11.60 19.34 47.24
CA LEU A 50 -12.01 19.26 45.82
C LEU A 50 -13.34 18.45 45.67
N LYS A 51 -13.51 17.36 46.41
CA LYS A 51 -14.74 16.55 46.42
C LYS A 51 -15.95 17.26 47.00
N ASN A 52 -15.76 18.08 48.01
CA ASN A 52 -16.81 18.80 48.71
C ASN A 52 -17.11 20.20 48.13
N GLY A 53 -16.62 20.51 46.93
CA GLY A 53 -16.85 21.83 46.30
C GLY A 53 -16.19 23.00 47.01
N GLY A 54 -15.03 22.76 47.67
CA GLY A 54 -14.30 23.77 48.43
C GLY A 54 -13.83 24.95 47.58
N LYS A 55 -13.67 26.12 48.22
CA LYS A 55 -13.24 27.36 47.53
C LYS A 55 -11.80 27.26 47.06
N TRP A 56 -11.55 27.59 45.79
CA TRP A 56 -10.21 27.62 45.16
C TRP A 56 -9.21 28.54 45.84
N GLU A 57 -9.70 29.60 46.56
CA GLU A 57 -8.90 30.50 47.36
C GLU A 57 -8.17 29.79 48.52
N VAL A 58 -8.82 28.80 49.13
CA VAL A 58 -8.22 27.97 50.18
C VAL A 58 -7.11 27.08 49.64
N LEU A 59 -7.28 26.55 48.42
CA LEU A 59 -6.21 25.82 47.75
C LEU A 59 -5.01 26.71 47.45
N SER A 60 -5.23 27.93 46.98
CA SER A 60 -4.12 28.91 46.71
C SER A 60 -3.32 29.21 47.97
N SER A 61 -3.98 29.43 49.13
CA SER A 61 -3.27 29.65 50.40
C SER A 61 -2.48 28.44 50.88
N THR A 62 -3.00 27.21 50.61
CA THR A 62 -2.35 25.97 51.02
C THR A 62 -1.08 25.70 50.19
N PHE A 63 -1.05 26.10 48.91
CA PHE A 63 0.11 25.93 48.04
C PHE A 63 1.11 27.09 48.09
N ASN A 64 0.78 28.24 48.69
CA ASN A 64 1.74 29.33 48.84
C ASN A 64 2.98 28.95 49.68
N SER A 65 2.88 27.85 50.48
CA SER A 65 3.99 27.33 51.30
C SER A 65 4.72 26.12 50.69
N THR A 66 4.10 25.44 49.70
CA THR A 66 4.64 24.22 49.04
C THR A 66 4.69 24.38 47.56
N LYS A 67 5.87 24.18 46.93
CA LYS A 67 5.99 24.20 45.48
C LYS A 67 5.26 22.98 44.87
N LEU A 68 4.35 23.25 43.96
CA LEU A 68 3.74 22.21 43.14
C LEU A 68 4.82 21.54 42.26
N ASN A 69 4.86 20.21 42.28
CA ASN A 69 5.69 19.44 41.38
C ASN A 69 4.85 18.36 40.70
N ASP A 70 5.36 17.79 39.59
CA ASP A 70 4.65 16.77 38.81
C ASP A 70 4.21 15.58 39.65
N ALA A 71 5.06 15.08 40.53
CA ALA A 71 4.76 13.94 41.39
C ALA A 71 3.59 14.20 42.35
N LEU A 72 3.45 15.42 42.84
CA LEU A 72 2.35 15.83 43.71
C LEU A 72 1.04 15.97 42.91
N VAL A 73 1.11 16.61 41.75
CA VAL A 73 -0.01 16.75 40.82
C VAL A 73 -0.55 15.38 40.42
N GLU A 74 0.33 14.47 39.97
CA GLU A 74 -0.06 13.10 39.59
C GLU A 74 -0.74 12.36 40.73
N LYS A 75 -0.22 12.45 41.97
CA LYS A 75 -0.82 11.80 43.14
C LYS A 75 -2.18 12.38 43.47
N ILE A 76 -2.39 13.70 43.39
CA ILE A 76 -3.69 14.32 43.63
C ILE A 76 -4.71 13.87 42.59
N ILE A 77 -4.32 13.90 41.30
CA ILE A 77 -5.18 13.48 40.18
C ILE A 77 -5.57 11.99 40.32
N LEU A 78 -4.60 11.11 40.65
CA LEU A 78 -4.88 9.69 40.88
C LEU A 78 -5.82 9.41 42.05
N ASN A 79 -5.89 10.28 43.07
CA ASN A 79 -6.87 10.16 44.13
C ASN A 79 -8.29 10.64 43.72
N LEU A 80 -8.39 11.37 42.61
CA LEU A 80 -9.63 11.82 41.97
C LEU A 80 -10.04 10.93 40.77
N LYS A 81 -9.60 9.67 40.76
CA LYS A 81 -9.81 8.74 39.66
C LYS A 81 -11.23 8.24 39.48
N GLU A 82 -12.11 8.46 40.45
CA GLU A 82 -13.50 8.02 40.33
C GLU A 82 -14.29 8.88 39.32
N PRO A 83 -15.22 8.30 38.54
CA PRO A 83 -15.95 9.04 37.50
C PRO A 83 -16.70 10.29 38.03
N ALA A 84 -17.19 10.23 39.26
CA ALA A 84 -17.85 11.37 39.90
C ALA A 84 -16.91 12.56 40.14
N ASP A 85 -15.61 12.28 40.33
CA ASP A 85 -14.59 13.29 40.63
C ASP A 85 -13.86 13.82 39.36
N ALA A 86 -14.16 13.27 38.18
CA ALA A 86 -13.44 13.58 36.94
C ALA A 86 -13.45 15.08 36.57
N LYS A 87 -14.57 15.77 36.78
CA LYS A 87 -14.66 17.21 36.58
C LYS A 87 -13.74 17.98 37.55
N ASN A 88 -13.67 17.53 38.79
CA ASN A 88 -12.81 18.15 39.81
C ASN A 88 -11.33 17.91 39.47
N ALA A 89 -10.98 16.74 38.94
CA ALA A 89 -9.62 16.45 38.44
C ALA A 89 -9.24 17.38 37.27
N LEU A 90 -10.14 17.59 36.30
CA LEU A 90 -9.94 18.50 35.19
C LEU A 90 -9.80 19.95 35.64
N LEU A 91 -10.69 20.41 36.55
CA LEU A 91 -10.62 21.77 37.09
C LEU A 91 -9.32 21.99 37.87
N PHE A 92 -8.89 21.02 38.69
CA PHE A 92 -7.60 21.10 39.38
C PHE A 92 -6.42 21.16 38.39
N PHE A 93 -6.47 20.37 37.35
CA PHE A 93 -5.44 20.38 36.31
C PHE A 93 -5.31 21.74 35.61
N HIS A 94 -6.43 22.38 35.25
CA HIS A 94 -6.42 23.71 34.67
C HIS A 94 -6.01 24.79 35.67
N TRP A 95 -6.53 24.73 36.89
CA TRP A 95 -6.23 25.67 37.96
C TRP A 95 -4.72 25.67 38.26
N SER A 96 -4.10 24.49 38.38
CA SER A 96 -2.66 24.37 38.66
C SER A 96 -1.81 24.93 37.52
N SER A 97 -2.23 24.80 36.26
CA SER A 97 -1.55 25.42 35.13
C SER A 97 -1.65 26.94 35.11
N GLN A 98 -2.84 27.50 35.38
CA GLN A 98 -3.11 28.93 35.26
C GLN A 98 -2.63 29.75 36.48
N HIS A 99 -2.92 29.28 37.69
CA HIS A 99 -2.65 30.04 38.90
C HIS A 99 -1.28 29.78 39.51
N MET A 100 -0.76 28.55 39.33
CA MET A 100 0.54 28.16 39.89
C MET A 100 1.64 28.16 38.81
N GLN A 101 1.34 28.56 37.58
CA GLN A 101 2.28 28.59 36.45
C GLN A 101 3.01 27.24 36.28
N HIS A 102 2.34 26.13 36.65
CA HIS A 102 2.91 24.79 36.58
C HIS A 102 2.77 24.22 35.19
N GLN A 103 3.90 23.86 34.55
CA GLN A 103 3.89 23.15 33.30
C GLN A 103 3.73 21.65 33.57
N HIS A 104 2.59 21.10 33.21
CA HIS A 104 2.31 19.69 33.40
C HIS A 104 3.15 18.80 32.50
N SER A 105 3.60 17.68 33.05
CA SER A 105 4.25 16.62 32.30
C SER A 105 3.24 15.91 31.39
N LEU A 106 3.72 15.28 30.30
CA LEU A 106 2.87 14.46 29.44
C LEU A 106 2.14 13.37 30.22
N LYS A 107 2.79 12.80 31.23
CA LYS A 107 2.20 11.79 32.10
C LYS A 107 0.99 12.29 32.86
N SER A 108 1.03 13.52 33.39
CA SER A 108 -0.12 14.16 34.04
C SER A 108 -1.28 14.35 33.06
N TYR A 109 -1.03 14.79 31.81
CA TYR A 109 -2.04 14.85 30.74
C TYR A 109 -2.69 13.48 30.53
N CYS A 110 -1.89 12.42 30.37
CA CYS A 110 -2.39 11.07 30.11
C CYS A 110 -3.27 10.53 31.26
N ILE A 111 -2.88 10.77 32.52
CA ILE A 111 -3.66 10.35 33.69
C ILE A 111 -5.04 11.04 33.69
N VAL A 112 -5.10 12.34 33.44
CA VAL A 112 -6.38 13.06 33.37
C VAL A 112 -7.24 12.55 32.22
N VAL A 113 -6.64 12.29 31.06
CA VAL A 113 -7.35 11.73 29.89
C VAL A 113 -7.99 10.38 30.24
N HIS A 114 -7.29 9.48 30.93
CA HIS A 114 -7.87 8.21 31.39
C HIS A 114 -9.10 8.42 32.27
N ILE A 115 -9.00 9.34 33.24
CA ILE A 115 -10.10 9.65 34.16
C ILE A 115 -11.32 10.21 33.43
N LEU A 116 -11.09 11.15 32.48
CA LEU A 116 -12.15 11.76 31.68
C LEU A 116 -12.86 10.76 30.77
N VAL A 117 -12.10 9.87 30.11
CA VAL A 117 -12.67 8.83 29.25
C VAL A 117 -13.54 7.89 30.06
N ARG A 118 -13.09 7.46 31.24
CA ARG A 118 -13.87 6.64 32.16
C ARG A 118 -15.16 7.31 32.63
N ALA A 119 -15.12 8.62 32.83
CA ALA A 119 -16.31 9.42 33.17
C ALA A 119 -17.17 9.77 31.95
N ASN A 120 -16.85 9.28 30.76
CA ASN A 120 -17.54 9.57 29.50
C ASN A 120 -17.50 11.06 29.09
N LEU A 121 -16.46 11.81 29.55
CA LEU A 121 -16.18 13.20 29.16
C LEU A 121 -15.23 13.22 27.95
N LEU A 122 -15.69 12.65 26.81
CA LEU A 122 -14.84 12.38 25.67
C LEU A 122 -14.35 13.65 24.96
N ILE A 123 -15.16 14.72 24.96
CA ILE A 123 -14.80 16.01 24.33
C ILE A 123 -13.62 16.66 25.06
N ASP A 124 -13.69 16.68 26.41
CA ASP A 124 -12.63 17.25 27.23
C ASP A 124 -11.34 16.43 27.14
N ALA A 125 -11.46 15.10 27.12
CA ALA A 125 -10.33 14.18 26.91
C ALA A 125 -9.66 14.43 25.55
N GLN A 126 -10.45 14.60 24.51
CA GLN A 126 -9.96 14.89 23.16
C GLN A 126 -9.22 16.25 23.12
N ALA A 127 -9.78 17.29 23.73
CA ALA A 127 -9.17 18.62 23.78
C ALA A 127 -7.79 18.60 24.50
N LEU A 128 -7.69 17.82 25.59
CA LEU A 128 -6.43 17.64 26.31
C LEU A 128 -5.39 16.89 25.45
N LEU A 129 -5.79 15.85 24.74
CA LEU A 129 -4.91 15.13 23.81
C LEU A 129 -4.44 16.04 22.68
N GLU A 130 -5.32 16.82 22.06
CA GLU A 130 -4.95 17.79 21.02
C GLU A 130 -3.87 18.78 21.55
N SER A 131 -4.09 19.32 22.76
CA SER A 131 -3.12 20.21 23.41
C SER A 131 -1.78 19.52 23.69
N SER A 132 -1.80 18.27 24.15
CA SER A 132 -0.58 17.52 24.45
C SER A 132 0.20 17.16 23.18
N ILE A 133 -0.49 16.75 22.10
CA ILE A 133 0.12 16.42 20.80
C ILE A 133 0.75 17.67 20.19
N THR A 134 0.03 18.81 20.19
CA THR A 134 0.51 20.06 19.62
C THR A 134 1.77 20.58 20.34
N LYS A 135 1.81 20.49 21.67
CA LYS A 135 2.99 20.89 22.47
C LYS A 135 4.21 20.01 22.18
N ASN A 136 3.99 18.70 22.02
CA ASN A 136 5.10 17.76 21.81
C ASN A 136 5.57 17.70 20.35
N SER A 137 4.72 18.03 19.37
CA SER A 137 5.12 18.14 17.96
C SER A 137 6.13 19.27 17.71
N ALA A 138 6.08 20.34 18.52
CA ALA A 138 7.04 21.45 18.44
C ALA A 138 8.46 21.10 18.94
N LEU A 139 8.61 19.97 19.65
CA LEU A 139 9.87 19.54 20.25
C LEU A 139 10.60 18.43 19.48
N GLU A 140 10.12 18.04 18.27
CA GLU A 140 10.65 16.91 17.46
C GLU A 140 10.82 15.57 18.23
N ILE A 141 10.16 15.44 19.39
CA ILE A 141 10.25 14.27 20.26
C ILE A 141 9.39 13.13 19.65
N SER A 142 9.90 11.93 19.73
CA SER A 142 9.36 10.66 19.21
C SER A 142 7.83 10.68 18.93
N LYS A 143 7.45 10.40 17.67
CA LYS A 143 6.06 10.39 17.19
C LYS A 143 5.11 9.49 18.00
N ASN A 144 5.66 8.59 18.84
CA ASN A 144 4.93 7.61 19.65
C ASN A 144 4.84 7.96 21.13
N LEU A 145 5.48 9.04 21.56
CA LEU A 145 5.62 9.35 22.99
C LEU A 145 4.27 9.44 23.73
N VAL A 146 3.25 10.04 23.09
CA VAL A 146 1.91 10.16 23.68
C VAL A 146 1.27 8.77 23.84
N LEU A 147 1.39 7.90 22.83
CA LEU A 147 0.86 6.54 22.85
C LEU A 147 1.55 5.70 23.94
N GLU A 148 2.88 5.72 24.01
CA GLU A 148 3.68 5.00 25.00
C GLU A 148 3.39 5.48 26.42
N THR A 149 3.21 6.80 26.60
CA THR A 149 2.87 7.38 27.91
C THR A 149 1.46 6.99 28.34
N LEU A 150 0.48 6.99 27.42
CA LEU A 150 -0.87 6.49 27.71
C LEU A 150 -0.85 5.02 28.09
N LEU A 151 -0.08 4.18 27.41
CA LEU A 151 0.07 2.76 27.77
C LEU A 151 0.72 2.59 29.15
N SER A 152 1.77 3.35 29.46
CA SER A 152 2.46 3.27 30.75
C SER A 152 1.60 3.71 31.95
N THR A 153 0.63 4.60 31.70
CA THR A 153 -0.30 5.11 32.73
C THR A 153 -1.61 4.34 32.80
N TYR A 154 -1.84 3.40 31.88
CA TYR A 154 -3.11 2.70 31.69
C TYR A 154 -3.59 1.95 32.96
N GLU A 155 -2.70 1.19 33.59
CA GLU A 155 -3.07 0.42 34.80
C GLU A 155 -3.26 1.31 36.04
N ALA A 156 -2.44 2.37 36.17
CA ALA A 156 -2.49 3.26 37.33
C ALA A 156 -3.78 4.07 37.41
N ALA A 157 -4.36 4.41 36.25
CA ALA A 157 -5.56 5.26 36.15
C ALA A 157 -6.88 4.48 36.02
N VAL A 158 -6.87 3.16 36.27
CA VAL A 158 -7.99 2.22 36.06
C VAL A 158 -8.32 2.02 34.57
N PRO A 159 -8.00 0.84 34.01
CA PRO A 159 -8.02 0.59 32.58
C PRO A 159 -9.39 0.79 31.91
N ASP A 160 -9.46 1.65 30.90
CA ASP A 160 -10.58 1.76 29.96
C ASP A 160 -10.02 1.81 28.53
N PRO A 161 -10.21 0.77 27.71
CA PRO A 161 -9.63 0.71 26.37
C PRO A 161 -10.13 1.81 25.42
N ARG A 162 -11.27 2.45 25.71
CA ARG A 162 -11.80 3.56 24.91
C ARG A 162 -10.84 4.74 24.81
N VAL A 163 -9.88 4.88 25.72
CA VAL A 163 -8.87 5.95 25.68
C VAL A 163 -8.05 5.89 24.39
N PHE A 164 -7.78 4.70 23.89
CA PHE A 164 -7.02 4.51 22.63
C PHE A 164 -7.86 4.85 21.40
N ASP A 165 -9.17 4.58 21.44
CA ASP A 165 -10.09 5.08 20.41
C ASP A 165 -10.07 6.61 20.36
N VAL A 166 -10.13 7.28 21.51
CA VAL A 166 -10.09 8.76 21.59
C VAL A 166 -8.75 9.28 21.07
N LEU A 167 -7.62 8.66 21.42
CA LEU A 167 -6.31 9.05 20.89
C LEU A 167 -6.25 8.97 19.35
N VAL A 168 -6.64 7.82 18.78
CA VAL A 168 -6.61 7.61 17.33
C VAL A 168 -7.57 8.59 16.64
N GLN A 169 -8.77 8.80 17.20
CA GLN A 169 -9.72 9.78 16.67
C GLN A 169 -9.18 11.23 16.76
N THR A 170 -8.37 11.54 17.77
CA THR A 170 -7.69 12.83 17.89
C THR A 170 -6.66 13.01 16.77
N TYR A 171 -5.81 11.99 16.50
CA TYR A 171 -4.90 12.03 15.35
C TYR A 171 -5.63 12.25 14.03
N LEU A 172 -6.76 11.55 13.83
CA LEU A 172 -7.57 11.69 12.62
C LEU A 172 -8.17 13.10 12.47
N LYS A 173 -8.64 13.70 13.57
CA LYS A 173 -9.14 15.09 13.57
C LYS A 173 -8.05 16.09 13.19
N MET A 174 -6.81 15.83 13.60
CA MET A 174 -5.63 16.64 13.25
C MET A 174 -5.05 16.30 11.87
N SER A 175 -5.69 15.42 11.10
CA SER A 175 -5.23 14.93 9.79
C SER A 175 -3.91 14.16 9.83
N PHE A 176 -3.53 13.60 10.97
CA PHE A 176 -2.34 12.79 11.15
C PHE A 176 -2.65 11.30 10.89
N LEU A 177 -2.99 10.98 9.63
CA LEU A 177 -3.44 9.64 9.24
C LEU A 177 -2.36 8.56 9.43
N ASP A 178 -1.11 8.84 9.10
CA ASP A 178 0.00 7.89 9.24
C ASP A 178 0.24 7.54 10.71
N GLN A 179 0.18 8.52 11.62
CA GLN A 179 0.32 8.32 13.06
C GLN A 179 -0.88 7.54 13.63
N ALA A 180 -2.09 7.84 13.15
CA ALA A 180 -3.30 7.12 13.53
C ALA A 180 -3.21 5.63 13.14
N PHE A 181 -2.76 5.33 11.93
CA PHE A 181 -2.57 3.96 11.46
C PHE A 181 -1.44 3.25 12.22
N HIS A 182 -0.30 3.93 12.44
CA HIS A 182 0.79 3.37 13.24
C HIS A 182 0.33 3.02 14.67
N ALA A 183 -0.40 3.94 15.31
CA ALA A 183 -0.96 3.69 16.65
C ALA A 183 -1.93 2.49 16.64
N CYS A 184 -2.77 2.36 15.61
CA CYS A 184 -3.67 1.23 15.44
C CYS A 184 -2.92 -0.10 15.36
N CYS A 185 -1.87 -0.19 14.55
CA CYS A 185 -1.03 -1.40 14.43
C CYS A 185 -0.35 -1.72 15.76
N TYR A 186 0.32 -0.75 16.37
CA TYR A 186 1.02 -0.90 17.64
C TYR A 186 0.10 -1.40 18.76
N LEU A 187 -1.08 -0.81 18.90
CA LEU A 187 -2.09 -1.24 19.88
C LEU A 187 -2.59 -2.66 19.60
N GLY A 188 -2.81 -2.98 18.33
CA GLY A 188 -3.21 -4.31 17.89
C GLY A 188 -2.19 -5.40 18.22
N ASP A 189 -0.90 -5.09 18.18
CA ASP A 189 0.19 -6.01 18.57
C ASP A 189 0.25 -6.21 20.09
N HIS A 190 -0.24 -5.23 20.86
CA HIS A 190 -0.41 -5.31 22.31
C HIS A 190 -1.78 -5.87 22.75
N GLY A 191 -2.55 -6.42 21.80
CA GLY A 191 -3.85 -7.05 22.09
C GLY A 191 -4.99 -6.07 22.34
N ILE A 192 -4.79 -4.78 22.11
CA ILE A 192 -5.82 -3.74 22.22
C ILE A 192 -6.47 -3.52 20.87
N ILE A 193 -7.76 -3.81 20.77
CA ILE A 193 -8.52 -3.71 19.51
C ILE A 193 -9.38 -2.44 19.56
N LEU A 194 -9.23 -1.59 18.54
CA LEU A 194 -10.02 -0.38 18.37
C LEU A 194 -11.47 -0.70 17.96
N SER A 195 -12.37 0.24 18.22
CA SER A 195 -13.78 0.11 17.85
C SER A 195 -13.98 0.20 16.33
N LEU A 196 -15.07 -0.41 15.83
CA LEU A 196 -15.48 -0.32 14.43
C LEU A 196 -15.69 1.16 14.00
N LEU A 197 -16.17 2.01 14.91
CA LEU A 197 -16.35 3.44 14.65
C LEU A 197 -15.01 4.12 14.32
N THR A 198 -13.97 3.80 15.06
CA THR A 198 -12.62 4.36 14.84
C THR A 198 -12.03 3.88 13.52
N PHE A 199 -12.18 2.60 13.18
CA PHE A 199 -11.79 2.09 11.87
C PHE A 199 -12.53 2.78 10.71
N ASN A 200 -13.85 2.97 10.82
CA ASN A 200 -14.63 3.68 9.81
C ASN A 200 -14.18 5.14 9.64
N ARG A 201 -13.85 5.82 10.73
CA ARG A 201 -13.27 7.17 10.67
C ARG A 201 -11.91 7.18 9.97
N MET A 202 -11.05 6.19 10.24
CA MET A 202 -9.76 6.04 9.53
C MET A 202 -9.97 5.86 8.02
N LEU A 203 -10.88 4.96 7.62
CA LEU A 203 -11.23 4.74 6.21
C LEU A 203 -11.74 6.02 5.55
N HIS A 204 -12.64 6.74 6.21
CA HIS A 204 -13.19 7.99 5.69
C HIS A 204 -12.12 9.09 5.53
N VAL A 205 -11.22 9.25 6.51
CA VAL A 205 -10.11 10.22 6.42
C VAL A 205 -9.13 9.81 5.32
N ALA A 206 -8.80 8.51 5.22
CA ALA A 206 -7.96 8.00 4.13
C ALA A 206 -8.58 8.27 2.75
N GLN A 207 -9.90 8.07 2.60
CA GLN A 207 -10.65 8.37 1.39
C GLN A 207 -10.63 9.87 1.06
N SER A 208 -10.80 10.74 2.05
CA SER A 208 -10.81 12.21 1.86
C SER A 208 -9.44 12.75 1.46
N LEU A 209 -8.36 12.13 1.93
CA LEU A 209 -6.98 12.47 1.61
C LEU A 209 -6.45 11.75 0.36
N ASN A 210 -7.27 10.96 -0.33
CA ASN A 210 -6.89 10.12 -1.46
C ASN A 210 -5.71 9.16 -1.15
N ARG A 211 -5.63 8.67 0.09
CA ARG A 211 -4.62 7.70 0.56
C ARG A 211 -5.20 6.28 0.53
N SER A 212 -5.38 5.76 -0.69
CA SER A 212 -5.89 4.40 -0.90
C SER A 212 -4.96 3.33 -0.32
N ASP A 213 -3.66 3.55 -0.38
CA ASP A 213 -2.63 2.69 0.21
C ASP A 213 -2.89 2.41 1.70
N ILE A 214 -3.23 3.44 2.47
CA ILE A 214 -3.58 3.32 3.89
C ILE A 214 -4.96 2.72 4.06
N ALA A 215 -5.94 3.11 3.24
CA ALA A 215 -7.30 2.59 3.36
C ALA A 215 -7.35 1.06 3.22
N TRP A 216 -6.64 0.48 2.24
CA TRP A 216 -6.53 -0.97 2.08
C TRP A 216 -5.86 -1.64 3.28
N LYS A 217 -4.78 -1.06 3.82
CA LYS A 217 -4.09 -1.55 5.03
C LYS A 217 -4.99 -1.48 6.28
N VAL A 218 -5.79 -0.43 6.42
CA VAL A 218 -6.77 -0.29 7.52
C VAL A 218 -7.84 -1.35 7.40
N TYR A 219 -8.38 -1.57 6.20
CA TYR A 219 -9.41 -2.58 5.95
C TYR A 219 -8.87 -4.01 6.19
N GLU A 220 -7.65 -4.30 5.78
CA GLU A 220 -6.94 -5.53 6.09
C GLU A 220 -6.82 -5.73 7.61
N ASN A 221 -6.31 -4.73 8.33
CA ASN A 221 -6.11 -4.78 9.78
C ASN A 221 -7.43 -5.02 10.54
N MET A 222 -8.55 -4.42 10.08
CA MET A 222 -9.89 -4.72 10.62
C MET A 222 -10.18 -6.22 10.59
N LEU A 223 -9.99 -6.86 9.45
CA LEU A 223 -10.28 -8.28 9.26
C LEU A 223 -9.30 -9.16 10.05
N GLU A 224 -8.03 -8.80 10.12
CA GLU A 224 -7.02 -9.48 10.93
C GLU A 224 -7.33 -9.45 12.43
N LYS A 225 -7.75 -8.30 12.94
CA LYS A 225 -8.13 -8.11 14.35
C LYS A 225 -9.58 -8.57 14.64
N ARG A 226 -10.26 -9.19 13.66
CA ARG A 226 -11.65 -9.70 13.74
C ARG A 226 -12.71 -8.62 14.00
N VAL A 227 -12.44 -7.40 13.58
CA VAL A 227 -13.42 -6.32 13.50
C VAL A 227 -14.03 -6.37 12.11
N TYR A 228 -15.27 -6.87 12.00
CA TYR A 228 -15.87 -7.10 10.70
C TYR A 228 -16.48 -5.83 10.11
N PRO A 229 -16.27 -5.57 8.81
CA PRO A 229 -16.81 -4.41 8.13
C PRO A 229 -18.33 -4.36 8.18
N ASN A 230 -18.87 -3.17 8.37
CA ASN A 230 -20.30 -2.87 8.25
C ASN A 230 -20.59 -2.20 6.87
N PRO A 231 -21.85 -1.92 6.52
CA PRO A 231 -22.19 -1.24 5.27
C PRO A 231 -21.38 0.04 5.03
N THR A 232 -21.20 0.87 6.06
CA THR A 232 -20.42 2.12 5.97
C THR A 232 -18.96 1.88 5.56
N SER A 233 -18.32 0.86 6.16
CA SER A 233 -16.94 0.46 5.78
C SER A 233 -16.87 0.07 4.31
N VAL A 234 -17.83 -0.75 3.85
CA VAL A 234 -17.90 -1.25 2.48
C VAL A 234 -18.17 -0.12 1.48
N GLU A 235 -19.13 0.77 1.77
CA GLU A 235 -19.45 1.93 0.94
C GLU A 235 -18.25 2.87 0.76
N THR A 236 -17.51 3.12 1.84
CA THR A 236 -16.28 3.93 1.79
C THR A 236 -15.25 3.29 0.86
N MET A 237 -15.03 1.96 0.97
CA MET A 237 -14.09 1.24 0.10
C MET A 237 -14.54 1.20 -1.35
N VAL A 238 -15.83 0.97 -1.63
CA VAL A 238 -16.38 1.03 -3.00
C VAL A 238 -16.20 2.42 -3.61
N SER A 239 -16.47 3.47 -2.85
CA SER A 239 -16.26 4.86 -3.30
C SER A 239 -14.78 5.15 -3.61
N LEU A 240 -13.87 4.58 -2.81
CA LEU A 240 -12.42 4.67 -3.07
C LEU A 240 -12.04 3.94 -4.35
N MET A 241 -12.54 2.71 -4.57
CA MET A 241 -12.34 1.95 -5.81
C MET A 241 -12.88 2.69 -7.04
N CYS A 242 -13.99 3.43 -6.91
CA CYS A 242 -14.51 4.29 -7.97
C CYS A 242 -13.51 5.41 -8.32
N LYS A 243 -12.95 6.09 -7.31
CA LYS A 243 -11.97 7.16 -7.52
C LYS A 243 -10.66 6.66 -8.16
N GLU A 244 -10.22 5.47 -7.80
CA GLU A 244 -9.05 4.80 -8.40
C GLU A 244 -9.30 4.27 -9.82
N GLY A 245 -10.56 4.21 -10.27
CA GLY A 245 -10.93 3.57 -11.53
C GLY A 245 -10.86 2.05 -11.54
N SER A 246 -10.62 1.41 -10.38
CA SER A 246 -10.47 -0.05 -10.25
C SER A 246 -11.80 -0.80 -10.17
N LEU A 247 -12.89 -0.13 -9.84
CA LEU A 247 -14.20 -0.73 -9.58
C LEU A 247 -14.72 -1.57 -10.76
N GLN A 248 -14.68 -1.01 -11.98
CA GLN A 248 -15.21 -1.70 -13.17
C GLN A 248 -14.42 -2.97 -13.49
N ARG A 249 -13.10 -2.94 -13.31
CA ARG A 249 -12.24 -4.11 -13.46
C ARG A 249 -12.62 -5.21 -12.46
N MET A 250 -12.84 -4.85 -11.20
CA MET A 250 -13.20 -5.81 -10.15
C MET A 250 -14.61 -6.38 -10.34
N LEU A 251 -15.56 -5.57 -10.80
CA LEU A 251 -16.91 -6.04 -11.14
C LEU A 251 -16.87 -7.05 -12.29
N SER A 252 -16.13 -6.75 -13.37
CA SER A 252 -15.94 -7.66 -14.49
C SER A 252 -15.29 -8.97 -14.04
N LEU A 253 -14.29 -8.91 -13.15
CA LEU A 253 -13.62 -10.09 -12.62
C LEU A 253 -14.57 -10.97 -11.78
N LEU A 254 -15.35 -10.35 -10.90
CA LEU A 254 -16.34 -11.06 -10.08
C LEU A 254 -17.42 -11.74 -10.93
N ASP A 255 -17.86 -11.08 -12.00
CA ASP A 255 -18.81 -11.65 -12.96
C ASP A 255 -18.23 -12.87 -13.69
N ARG A 256 -16.96 -12.82 -14.08
CA ARG A 256 -16.23 -13.94 -14.70
C ARG A 256 -16.10 -15.16 -13.78
N ILE A 257 -16.02 -14.96 -12.48
CA ILE A 257 -15.88 -16.02 -11.48
C ILE A 257 -17.23 -16.61 -11.10
N HIS A 258 -18.20 -15.75 -10.76
CA HIS A 258 -19.46 -16.15 -10.14
C HIS A 258 -20.68 -16.05 -11.08
N GLY A 259 -20.65 -15.13 -12.04
CA GLY A 259 -21.73 -14.96 -13.04
C GLY A 259 -23.08 -14.48 -12.48
N LYS A 260 -23.12 -14.02 -11.22
CA LYS A 260 -24.34 -13.51 -10.57
C LYS A 260 -24.04 -12.24 -9.79
N ARG A 261 -25.06 -11.42 -9.58
CA ARG A 261 -24.93 -10.21 -8.75
C ARG A 261 -24.60 -10.59 -7.31
N CYS A 262 -23.50 -10.04 -6.81
CA CYS A 262 -23.04 -10.21 -5.44
C CYS A 262 -23.19 -8.91 -4.67
N GLY A 263 -23.24 -9.01 -3.34
CA GLY A 263 -23.19 -7.84 -2.47
C GLY A 263 -21.83 -7.13 -2.56
N PRO A 264 -21.81 -5.79 -2.37
CA PRO A 264 -20.58 -5.00 -2.52
C PRO A 264 -19.46 -5.44 -1.55
N GLY A 265 -19.80 -6.04 -0.40
CA GLY A 265 -18.82 -6.60 0.54
C GLY A 265 -17.99 -7.73 -0.06
N VAL A 266 -18.59 -8.61 -0.86
CA VAL A 266 -17.87 -9.70 -1.55
C VAL A 266 -16.85 -9.11 -2.53
N LEU A 267 -17.23 -8.07 -3.26
CA LEU A 267 -16.37 -7.37 -4.22
C LEU A 267 -15.15 -6.76 -3.54
N VAL A 268 -15.35 -6.02 -2.44
CA VAL A 268 -14.26 -5.37 -1.69
C VAL A 268 -13.32 -6.43 -1.08
N ASN A 269 -13.89 -7.51 -0.52
CA ASN A 269 -13.10 -8.59 0.07
C ASN A 269 -12.28 -9.34 -0.99
N MET A 270 -12.85 -9.59 -2.17
CA MET A 270 -12.14 -10.17 -3.31
C MET A 270 -11.00 -9.25 -3.77
N ALA A 271 -11.25 -7.94 -3.90
CA ALA A 271 -10.25 -6.97 -4.31
C ALA A 271 -9.08 -6.89 -3.32
N LEU A 272 -9.35 -6.91 -2.01
CA LEU A 272 -8.32 -6.93 -0.98
C LEU A 272 -7.39 -8.16 -1.13
N VAL A 273 -7.97 -9.34 -1.27
CA VAL A 273 -7.18 -10.58 -1.38
C VAL A 273 -6.36 -10.61 -2.66
N LEU A 274 -6.93 -10.14 -3.78
CA LEU A 274 -6.19 -10.01 -5.04
C LEU A 274 -5.00 -9.06 -4.89
N TRP A 275 -5.22 -7.89 -4.28
CA TRP A 275 -4.15 -6.94 -4.00
C TRP A 275 -3.03 -7.58 -3.15
N MET A 276 -3.38 -8.33 -2.10
CA MET A 276 -2.37 -9.04 -1.29
C MET A 276 -1.59 -10.07 -2.12
N PHE A 277 -2.27 -10.80 -3.00
CA PHE A 277 -1.60 -11.75 -3.87
C PHE A 277 -0.73 -11.08 -4.93
N GLU A 278 -1.12 -9.93 -5.45
CA GLU A 278 -0.31 -9.11 -6.36
C GLU A 278 0.98 -8.59 -5.68
N GLU A 279 0.91 -8.26 -4.39
CA GLU A 279 2.03 -7.85 -3.54
C GLU A 279 2.89 -9.03 -2.99
N ASP A 280 2.70 -10.24 -3.53
CA ASP A 280 3.38 -11.49 -3.11
C ASP A 280 3.15 -11.91 -1.65
N ARG A 281 2.11 -11.39 -1.00
CA ARG A 281 1.71 -11.70 0.38
C ARG A 281 0.77 -12.91 0.44
N ILE A 282 1.18 -14.02 -0.18
CA ILE A 282 0.33 -15.19 -0.45
C ILE A 282 -0.19 -15.86 0.83
N GLU A 283 0.69 -16.11 1.81
CA GLU A 283 0.33 -16.79 3.06
C GLU A 283 -0.69 -15.99 3.89
N HIS A 284 -0.49 -14.68 3.99
CA HIS A 284 -1.45 -13.80 4.66
C HIS A 284 -2.80 -13.79 3.95
N GLY A 285 -2.80 -13.74 2.63
CA GLY A 285 -4.02 -13.83 1.83
C GLY A 285 -4.79 -15.14 2.06
N PHE A 286 -4.12 -16.28 2.16
CA PHE A 286 -4.77 -17.56 2.49
C PHE A 286 -5.38 -17.57 3.90
N ILE A 287 -4.69 -17.03 4.89
CA ILE A 287 -5.22 -16.91 6.25
C ILE A 287 -6.49 -16.06 6.25
N LEU A 288 -6.44 -14.93 5.54
CA LEU A 288 -7.56 -14.00 5.46
C LEU A 288 -8.76 -14.60 4.72
N LEU A 289 -8.53 -15.29 3.59
CA LEU A 289 -9.57 -16.02 2.85
C LEU A 289 -10.32 -17.02 3.72
N ARG A 290 -9.60 -17.84 4.49
CA ARG A 290 -10.22 -18.82 5.40
C ARG A 290 -11.11 -18.14 6.43
N ARG A 291 -10.67 -17.02 7.00
CA ARG A 291 -11.47 -16.22 7.97
C ARG A 291 -12.71 -15.61 7.31
N MET A 292 -12.55 -15.05 6.12
CA MET A 292 -13.65 -14.47 5.36
C MET A 292 -14.73 -15.51 5.04
N LEU A 293 -14.34 -16.73 4.63
CA LEU A 293 -15.26 -17.81 4.36
C LEU A 293 -16.04 -18.22 5.62
N GLN A 294 -15.37 -18.39 6.77
CA GLN A 294 -16.00 -18.73 8.05
C GLN A 294 -17.06 -17.72 8.49
N LYS A 295 -16.98 -16.48 8.00
CA LYS A 295 -17.89 -15.39 8.31
C LYS A 295 -18.86 -15.03 7.18
N ASN A 296 -18.89 -15.83 6.12
CA ASN A 296 -19.70 -15.58 4.92
C ASN A 296 -19.42 -14.19 4.27
N LEU A 297 -18.19 -13.70 4.41
CA LEU A 297 -17.75 -12.43 3.81
C LEU A 297 -17.27 -12.60 2.38
N ILE A 298 -17.03 -13.82 1.92
CA ILE A 298 -16.66 -14.19 0.56
C ILE A 298 -17.40 -15.47 0.16
N LEU A 299 -17.61 -15.65 -1.15
CA LEU A 299 -18.25 -16.84 -1.69
C LEU A 299 -17.21 -17.95 -1.91
N ASP A 300 -17.65 -19.22 -1.79
CA ASP A 300 -16.77 -20.40 -1.87
C ASP A 300 -16.12 -20.55 -3.25
N ASP A 301 -16.86 -20.26 -4.33
CA ASP A 301 -16.33 -20.27 -5.70
C ASP A 301 -15.34 -19.13 -5.95
N VAL A 302 -15.58 -17.94 -5.39
CA VAL A 302 -14.63 -16.82 -5.44
C VAL A 302 -13.36 -17.18 -4.68
N MET A 303 -13.49 -17.75 -3.46
CA MET A 303 -12.34 -18.18 -2.68
C MET A 303 -11.52 -19.24 -3.41
N SER A 304 -12.18 -20.29 -3.96
CA SER A 304 -11.48 -21.36 -4.69
C SER A 304 -10.75 -20.82 -5.92
N SER A 305 -11.37 -19.92 -6.67
CA SER A 305 -10.75 -19.28 -7.84
C SER A 305 -9.53 -18.42 -7.46
N LEU A 306 -9.58 -17.69 -6.34
CA LEU A 306 -8.45 -16.89 -5.84
C LEU A 306 -7.29 -17.77 -5.34
N ILE A 307 -7.59 -18.91 -4.72
CA ILE A 307 -6.56 -19.89 -4.32
C ILE A 307 -5.85 -20.46 -5.55
N ILE A 308 -6.60 -20.83 -6.58
CA ILE A 308 -6.03 -21.32 -7.86
C ILE A 308 -5.15 -20.23 -8.48
N PHE A 309 -5.63 -19.00 -8.52
CA PHE A 309 -4.83 -17.85 -9.01
C PHE A 309 -3.49 -17.71 -8.25
N ALA A 310 -3.52 -17.80 -6.92
CA ALA A 310 -2.32 -17.68 -6.10
C ALA A 310 -1.31 -18.81 -6.38
N TYR A 311 -1.79 -20.05 -6.50
CA TYR A 311 -0.92 -21.18 -6.86
C TYR A 311 -0.35 -21.05 -8.28
N CYS A 312 -1.14 -20.62 -9.25
CA CYS A 312 -0.66 -20.35 -10.61
C CYS A 312 0.39 -19.23 -10.63
N LYS A 313 0.20 -18.16 -9.84
CA LYS A 313 1.14 -17.06 -9.75
C LYS A 313 2.49 -17.50 -9.16
N THR A 314 2.47 -18.42 -8.18
CA THR A 314 3.68 -18.92 -7.51
C THR A 314 4.33 -20.13 -8.20
N GLY A 315 3.89 -20.50 -9.40
CA GLY A 315 4.42 -21.65 -10.14
C GLY A 315 4.05 -23.03 -9.57
N LYS A 316 3.11 -23.08 -8.61
CA LYS A 316 2.64 -24.32 -7.98
C LYS A 316 1.45 -24.90 -8.74
N PHE A 317 1.67 -25.28 -10.00
CA PHE A 317 0.59 -25.71 -10.88
C PHE A 317 -0.11 -26.98 -10.41
N ASN A 318 0.60 -27.94 -9.82
CA ASN A 318 0.00 -29.17 -9.33
C ASN A 318 -1.00 -28.91 -8.17
N GLU A 319 -0.65 -28.00 -7.27
CA GLU A 319 -1.51 -27.56 -6.18
C GLU A 319 -2.73 -26.79 -6.72
N ALA A 320 -2.54 -26.00 -7.77
CA ALA A 320 -3.64 -25.33 -8.47
C ALA A 320 -4.62 -26.33 -9.08
N MET A 321 -4.12 -27.39 -9.74
CA MET A 321 -4.94 -28.46 -10.30
C MET A 321 -5.68 -29.24 -9.21
N THR A 322 -5.01 -29.59 -8.11
CA THR A 322 -5.63 -30.25 -6.96
C THR A 322 -6.78 -29.40 -6.39
N SER A 323 -6.56 -28.09 -6.25
CA SER A 323 -7.58 -27.14 -5.78
C SER A 323 -8.77 -27.05 -6.75
N TYR A 324 -8.50 -27.14 -8.05
CA TYR A 324 -9.53 -27.16 -9.09
C TYR A 324 -10.37 -28.44 -9.04
N ASP A 325 -9.74 -29.61 -8.88
CA ASP A 325 -10.43 -30.89 -8.73
C ASP A 325 -11.32 -30.89 -7.48
N ASP A 326 -10.87 -30.33 -6.38
CA ASP A 326 -11.66 -30.19 -5.17
C ASP A 326 -12.86 -29.23 -5.37
N MET A 327 -12.67 -28.15 -6.11
CA MET A 327 -13.74 -27.23 -6.52
C MET A 327 -14.80 -27.97 -7.32
N ARG A 328 -14.41 -28.81 -8.29
CA ARG A 328 -15.31 -29.65 -9.11
C ARG A 328 -16.04 -30.72 -8.28
N LYS A 329 -15.35 -31.42 -7.38
CA LYS A 329 -15.95 -32.42 -6.48
C LYS A 329 -17.05 -31.85 -5.59
N ARG A 330 -16.92 -30.55 -5.23
CA ARG A 330 -17.95 -29.81 -4.47
C ARG A 330 -19.12 -29.34 -5.33
N GLY A 331 -19.20 -29.74 -6.58
CA GLY A 331 -20.27 -29.37 -7.53
C GLY A 331 -20.18 -27.91 -8.00
N ARG A 332 -19.02 -27.25 -7.85
CA ARG A 332 -18.79 -25.91 -8.37
C ARG A 332 -18.41 -26.00 -9.84
N GLY A 333 -19.02 -25.14 -10.66
CA GLY A 333 -18.74 -25.10 -12.10
C GLY A 333 -17.35 -24.50 -12.36
N SER A 334 -16.72 -24.97 -13.43
CA SER A 334 -15.55 -24.32 -14.02
C SER A 334 -15.90 -22.89 -14.46
N ASN A 335 -14.99 -21.97 -14.34
CA ASN A 335 -15.19 -20.59 -14.79
C ASN A 335 -14.03 -20.11 -15.66
N SER A 336 -14.29 -19.09 -16.48
CA SER A 336 -13.32 -18.56 -17.42
C SER A 336 -12.07 -17.94 -16.76
N PHE A 337 -12.20 -17.44 -15.54
CA PHE A 337 -11.07 -16.90 -14.77
C PHE A 337 -10.05 -17.99 -14.42
N VAL A 338 -10.49 -19.14 -13.93
CA VAL A 338 -9.61 -20.27 -13.58
C VAL A 338 -8.85 -20.78 -14.79
N TYR A 339 -9.53 -20.99 -15.93
CA TYR A 339 -8.84 -21.38 -17.17
C TYR A 339 -7.83 -20.35 -17.64
N THR A 340 -8.17 -19.07 -17.55
CA THR A 340 -7.21 -17.99 -17.87
C THR A 340 -5.97 -18.05 -16.97
N CYS A 341 -6.13 -18.36 -15.66
CA CYS A 341 -5.01 -18.56 -14.75
C CYS A 341 -4.11 -19.73 -15.15
N PHE A 342 -4.70 -20.86 -15.53
CA PHE A 342 -3.97 -22.04 -16.00
C PHE A 342 -3.21 -21.76 -17.31
N ILE A 343 -3.89 -21.15 -18.28
CA ILE A 343 -3.29 -20.76 -19.57
C ILE A 343 -2.12 -19.82 -19.34
N ARG A 344 -2.29 -18.81 -18.49
CA ARG A 344 -1.20 -17.89 -18.11
C ARG A 344 -0.01 -18.64 -17.51
N ALA A 345 -0.24 -19.55 -16.57
CA ALA A 345 0.82 -20.28 -15.90
C ALA A 345 1.63 -21.12 -16.91
N ARG A 346 0.94 -21.89 -17.77
CA ARG A 346 1.59 -22.73 -18.77
C ARG A 346 2.27 -21.93 -19.87
N ALA A 347 1.66 -20.85 -20.34
CA ALA A 347 2.27 -19.93 -21.31
C ALA A 347 3.56 -19.29 -20.77
N ASN A 348 3.60 -18.89 -19.49
CA ASN A 348 4.79 -18.32 -18.86
C ASN A 348 5.91 -19.36 -18.66
N GLU A 349 5.57 -20.63 -18.46
CA GLU A 349 6.51 -21.76 -18.38
C GLU A 349 7.03 -22.19 -19.77
N GLY A 350 6.51 -21.61 -20.86
CA GLY A 350 6.83 -22.01 -22.24
C GLY A 350 6.15 -23.29 -22.71
N LEU A 351 5.23 -23.86 -21.92
CA LEU A 351 4.48 -25.08 -22.22
C LEU A 351 3.25 -24.76 -23.08
N ILE A 352 3.51 -24.27 -24.29
CA ILE A 352 2.47 -23.72 -25.19
C ILE A 352 1.44 -24.78 -25.57
N GLU A 353 1.84 -26.03 -25.84
CA GLU A 353 0.91 -27.11 -26.19
C GLU A 353 -0.10 -27.39 -25.07
N GLU A 354 0.33 -27.31 -23.81
CA GLU A 354 -0.57 -27.48 -22.67
C GLU A 354 -1.53 -26.29 -22.55
N ALA A 355 -1.01 -25.06 -22.76
CA ALA A 355 -1.85 -23.86 -22.76
C ALA A 355 -2.93 -23.90 -23.85
N LEU A 356 -2.60 -24.42 -25.05
CA LEU A 356 -3.56 -24.61 -26.14
C LEU A 356 -4.63 -25.66 -25.82
N ARG A 357 -4.24 -26.81 -25.24
CA ARG A 357 -5.19 -27.81 -24.76
C ARG A 357 -6.15 -27.23 -23.73
N LEU A 358 -5.67 -26.43 -22.80
CA LEU A 358 -6.51 -25.75 -21.81
C LEU A 358 -7.49 -24.76 -22.47
N LEU A 359 -7.10 -24.10 -23.55
CA LEU A 359 -8.00 -23.24 -24.32
C LEU A 359 -9.09 -24.05 -25.01
N GLU A 360 -8.74 -25.20 -25.60
CA GLU A 360 -9.70 -26.10 -26.22
C GLU A 360 -10.68 -26.68 -25.19
N GLU A 361 -10.18 -27.07 -24.02
CA GLU A 361 -11.02 -27.54 -22.90
C GLU A 361 -11.94 -26.42 -22.40
N MET A 362 -11.47 -25.19 -22.32
CA MET A 362 -12.27 -24.02 -21.98
C MET A 362 -13.45 -23.86 -22.95
N HIS A 363 -13.19 -23.96 -24.26
CA HIS A 363 -14.24 -23.90 -25.30
C HIS A 363 -15.22 -25.07 -25.23
N SER A 364 -14.73 -26.29 -25.02
CA SER A 364 -15.58 -27.49 -24.91
C SER A 364 -16.53 -27.43 -23.70
N ASN A 365 -16.11 -26.74 -22.63
CA ASN A 365 -16.95 -26.47 -21.46
C ASN A 365 -17.92 -25.28 -21.66
N GLY A 366 -18.01 -24.72 -22.87
CA GLY A 366 -18.87 -23.58 -23.19
C GLY A 366 -18.43 -22.25 -22.57
N LEU A 367 -17.19 -22.18 -22.06
CA LEU A 367 -16.63 -20.98 -21.46
C LEU A 367 -16.00 -20.10 -22.54
N LYS A 368 -16.20 -18.78 -22.41
CA LYS A 368 -15.64 -17.81 -23.36
C LYS A 368 -14.28 -17.30 -22.86
N PRO A 369 -13.26 -17.29 -23.73
CA PRO A 369 -12.01 -16.58 -23.45
C PRO A 369 -12.22 -15.07 -23.29
N TYR A 370 -11.30 -14.42 -22.62
CA TYR A 370 -11.28 -12.96 -22.46
C TYR A 370 -10.02 -12.37 -23.09
N ASP A 371 -9.92 -11.05 -23.11
CA ASP A 371 -8.76 -10.33 -23.64
C ASP A 371 -7.47 -10.87 -23.05
N GLU A 372 -7.43 -11.06 -21.73
CA GLU A 372 -6.26 -11.55 -21.03
C GLU A 372 -5.87 -12.98 -21.43
N THR A 373 -6.83 -13.82 -21.74
CA THR A 373 -6.56 -15.20 -22.18
C THR A 373 -5.76 -15.21 -23.49
N TYR A 374 -6.19 -14.42 -24.46
CA TYR A 374 -5.47 -14.27 -25.72
C TYR A 374 -4.13 -13.54 -25.54
N ASN A 375 -4.10 -12.48 -24.73
CA ASN A 375 -2.85 -11.77 -24.44
C ASN A 375 -1.77 -12.71 -23.87
N TYR A 376 -2.12 -13.59 -22.92
CA TYR A 376 -1.14 -14.56 -22.35
C TYR A 376 -0.69 -15.60 -23.39
N LEU A 377 -1.56 -16.06 -24.26
CA LEU A 377 -1.17 -16.99 -25.33
C LEU A 377 -0.25 -16.32 -26.34
N ILE A 378 -0.57 -15.11 -26.75
CA ILE A 378 0.25 -14.31 -27.69
C ILE A 378 1.63 -14.07 -27.10
N GLU A 379 1.73 -13.61 -25.86
CA GLU A 379 3.02 -13.39 -25.17
C GLU A 379 3.80 -14.69 -25.01
N GLY A 380 3.13 -15.76 -24.58
CA GLY A 380 3.77 -17.07 -24.42
C GLY A 380 4.33 -17.63 -25.71
N CYS A 381 3.54 -17.59 -26.79
CA CYS A 381 3.99 -18.01 -28.13
C CYS A 381 5.17 -17.15 -28.62
N ALA A 382 5.10 -15.83 -28.44
CA ALA A 382 6.16 -14.91 -28.82
C ALA A 382 7.47 -15.19 -28.07
N LYS A 383 7.40 -15.39 -26.74
CA LYS A 383 8.55 -15.76 -25.90
C LYS A 383 9.14 -17.12 -26.23
N ALA A 384 8.29 -18.08 -26.59
CA ALA A 384 8.72 -19.41 -27.04
C ALA A 384 9.29 -19.44 -28.49
N GLY A 385 9.33 -18.29 -29.19
CA GLY A 385 9.80 -18.20 -30.57
C GLY A 385 8.77 -18.67 -31.62
N ARG A 386 7.54 -19.01 -31.22
CA ARG A 386 6.45 -19.47 -32.10
C ARG A 386 5.68 -18.26 -32.68
N LEU A 387 6.39 -17.43 -33.45
CA LEU A 387 5.87 -16.14 -33.91
C LEU A 387 4.64 -16.26 -34.82
N GLU A 388 4.57 -17.28 -35.67
CA GLU A 388 3.43 -17.48 -36.59
C GLU A 388 2.14 -17.74 -35.81
N GLU A 389 2.22 -18.55 -34.75
CA GLU A 389 1.08 -18.82 -33.88
C GLU A 389 0.69 -17.60 -33.04
N SER A 390 1.71 -16.85 -32.54
CA SER A 390 1.48 -15.59 -31.86
C SER A 390 0.69 -14.61 -32.73
N LEU A 391 1.06 -14.50 -34.02
CA LEU A 391 0.38 -13.66 -35.01
C LEU A 391 -1.03 -14.18 -35.32
N ALA A 392 -1.22 -15.49 -35.44
CA ALA A 392 -2.55 -16.09 -35.66
C ALA A 392 -3.52 -15.79 -34.50
N PHE A 393 -3.03 -15.86 -33.25
CA PHE A 393 -3.83 -15.45 -32.08
C PHE A 393 -4.10 -13.95 -32.05
N TYR A 394 -3.12 -13.13 -32.42
CA TYR A 394 -3.33 -11.68 -32.57
C TYR A 394 -4.42 -11.38 -33.59
N GLU A 395 -4.37 -11.98 -34.78
CA GLU A 395 -5.39 -11.78 -35.82
C GLU A 395 -6.78 -12.25 -35.36
N LYS A 396 -6.86 -13.41 -34.67
CA LYS A 396 -8.11 -13.91 -34.11
C LYS A 396 -8.68 -12.95 -33.06
N MET A 397 -7.84 -12.50 -32.15
CA MET A 397 -8.19 -11.53 -31.10
C MET A 397 -8.77 -10.24 -31.71
N MET A 398 -8.09 -9.71 -32.74
CA MET A 398 -8.52 -8.49 -33.42
C MET A 398 -9.85 -8.65 -34.19
N LYS A 399 -10.11 -9.83 -34.77
CA LYS A 399 -11.38 -10.15 -35.45
C LYS A 399 -12.54 -10.27 -34.46
N GLU A 400 -12.31 -10.82 -33.28
CA GLU A 400 -13.32 -10.98 -32.24
C GLU A 400 -13.58 -9.68 -31.44
N GLY A 401 -12.83 -8.60 -31.73
CA GLY A 401 -13.01 -7.28 -31.12
C GLY A 401 -12.42 -7.16 -29.71
N PHE A 402 -11.54 -8.06 -29.32
CA PHE A 402 -10.83 -8.02 -28.05
C PHE A 402 -9.74 -6.94 -28.02
N VAL A 403 -9.33 -6.54 -26.81
CA VAL A 403 -8.35 -5.48 -26.60
C VAL A 403 -6.96 -6.06 -26.33
N LEU A 404 -6.01 -5.70 -27.18
CA LEU A 404 -4.60 -6.06 -26.98
C LEU A 404 -4.01 -5.29 -25.80
N SER A 405 -3.30 -5.98 -24.90
CA SER A 405 -2.60 -5.32 -23.80
C SER A 405 -1.33 -4.61 -24.31
N PHE A 406 -0.90 -3.60 -23.56
CA PHE A 406 0.31 -2.87 -23.88
C PHE A 406 1.56 -3.76 -23.83
N SER A 407 1.63 -4.67 -22.84
CA SER A 407 2.75 -5.59 -22.69
C SER A 407 2.82 -6.58 -23.86
N THR A 408 1.68 -7.14 -24.26
CA THR A 408 1.57 -8.06 -25.39
C THR A 408 1.98 -7.40 -26.69
N PHE A 409 1.54 -6.16 -26.93
CA PHE A 409 1.94 -5.38 -28.10
C PHE A 409 3.46 -5.17 -28.14
N SER A 410 4.05 -4.71 -27.04
CA SER A 410 5.49 -4.49 -26.93
C SER A 410 6.30 -5.77 -27.17
N GLU A 411 5.84 -6.91 -26.64
CA GLU A 411 6.48 -8.20 -26.81
C GLU A 411 6.44 -8.67 -28.29
N ILE A 412 5.28 -8.60 -28.95
CA ILE A 412 5.15 -8.97 -30.37
C ILE A 412 6.08 -8.11 -31.22
N VAL A 413 6.01 -6.79 -31.08
CA VAL A 413 6.84 -5.86 -31.87
C VAL A 413 8.33 -6.13 -31.63
N GLY A 414 8.73 -6.29 -30.37
CA GLY A 414 10.11 -6.62 -30.00
C GLY A 414 10.59 -7.90 -30.69
N ARG A 415 9.83 -8.99 -30.56
CA ARG A 415 10.18 -10.30 -31.17
C ARG A 415 10.20 -10.28 -32.69
N LEU A 416 9.26 -9.58 -33.32
CA LEU A 416 9.26 -9.40 -34.77
C LEU A 416 10.51 -8.66 -35.25
N CYS A 417 10.88 -7.58 -34.54
CA CYS A 417 12.11 -6.83 -34.84
C CYS A 417 13.36 -7.67 -34.63
N ASP A 418 13.43 -8.48 -33.57
CA ASP A 418 14.58 -9.35 -33.29
C ASP A 418 14.73 -10.47 -34.32
N ASN A 419 13.64 -10.95 -34.89
CA ASN A 419 13.63 -11.98 -35.95
C ASN A 419 13.67 -11.41 -37.35
N GLY A 420 13.97 -10.12 -37.52
CA GLY A 420 14.11 -9.46 -38.84
C GLY A 420 12.79 -9.19 -39.56
N LYS A 421 11.61 -9.49 -38.96
CA LYS A 421 10.30 -9.24 -39.55
C LYS A 421 9.81 -7.81 -39.23
N VAL A 422 10.66 -6.81 -39.39
CA VAL A 422 10.41 -5.42 -38.96
C VAL A 422 9.27 -4.78 -39.72
N GLU A 423 9.08 -5.11 -40.99
CA GLU A 423 7.97 -4.60 -41.80
C GLU A 423 6.63 -5.05 -41.26
N LYS A 424 6.52 -6.31 -40.80
CA LYS A 424 5.31 -6.81 -40.16
C LYS A 424 5.06 -6.13 -38.80
N ALA A 425 6.12 -5.82 -38.05
CA ALA A 425 6.04 -5.05 -36.82
C ALA A 425 5.52 -3.63 -37.08
N ASP A 426 5.97 -2.97 -38.15
CA ASP A 426 5.52 -1.64 -38.57
C ASP A 426 4.04 -1.63 -39.02
N GLU A 427 3.59 -2.68 -39.73
CA GLU A 427 2.18 -2.87 -40.09
C GLU A 427 1.29 -2.96 -38.84
N ILE A 428 1.65 -3.80 -37.87
CA ILE A 428 0.91 -3.95 -36.61
C ILE A 428 0.90 -2.64 -35.82
N PHE A 429 2.06 -1.98 -35.73
CA PHE A 429 2.21 -0.70 -35.08
C PHE A 429 1.27 0.36 -35.69
N THR A 430 1.26 0.47 -37.02
CA THR A 430 0.41 1.44 -37.74
C THR A 430 -1.07 1.11 -37.51
N ALA A 431 -1.48 -0.15 -37.66
CA ALA A 431 -2.87 -0.57 -37.50
C ALA A 431 -3.43 -0.34 -36.09
N LEU A 432 -2.61 -0.46 -35.06
CA LEU A 432 -3.00 -0.19 -33.66
C LEU A 432 -2.99 1.31 -33.37
N SER A 433 -2.02 2.05 -33.91
CA SER A 433 -1.98 3.51 -33.78
C SER A 433 -3.19 4.18 -34.41
N ASP A 434 -3.66 3.70 -35.54
CA ASP A 434 -4.88 4.18 -36.22
C ASP A 434 -6.15 3.90 -35.40
N ARG A 435 -6.13 2.89 -34.54
CA ARG A 435 -7.22 2.57 -33.59
C ARG A 435 -7.11 3.36 -32.27
N GLY A 436 -6.20 4.33 -32.18
CA GLY A 436 -6.04 5.20 -31.01
C GLY A 436 -5.12 4.62 -29.92
N PHE A 437 -4.38 3.54 -30.21
CA PHE A 437 -3.38 3.03 -29.28
C PHE A 437 -2.18 4.01 -29.23
N VAL A 438 -1.80 4.44 -28.01
CA VAL A 438 -0.68 5.37 -27.83
C VAL A 438 0.59 4.58 -27.51
N PRO A 439 1.53 4.43 -28.45
CA PRO A 439 2.78 3.71 -28.25
C PRO A 439 3.67 4.42 -27.22
N ASN A 440 4.44 3.65 -26.46
CA ASN A 440 5.45 4.20 -25.56
C ASN A 440 6.84 4.21 -26.20
N GLU A 441 7.80 4.79 -25.49
CA GLU A 441 9.19 4.88 -25.87
C GLU A 441 9.83 3.53 -26.27
N ASN A 442 9.51 2.46 -25.53
CA ASN A 442 10.07 1.12 -25.77
C ASN A 442 9.70 0.56 -27.15
N ILE A 443 8.45 0.76 -27.59
CA ILE A 443 7.97 0.28 -28.88
C ILE A 443 8.71 1.00 -30.00
N TYR A 444 8.88 2.32 -29.90
CA TYR A 444 9.67 3.08 -30.86
C TYR A 444 11.13 2.63 -30.88
N CYS A 445 11.75 2.39 -29.71
CA CYS A 445 13.11 1.87 -29.65
C CYS A 445 13.25 0.52 -30.36
N ASN A 446 12.30 -0.40 -30.18
CA ASN A 446 12.29 -1.69 -30.84
C ASN A 446 12.22 -1.55 -32.37
N LEU A 447 11.32 -0.70 -32.87
CA LEU A 447 11.21 -0.43 -34.31
C LEU A 447 12.42 0.26 -34.88
N ILE A 448 12.97 1.28 -34.21
CA ILE A 448 14.17 2.00 -34.60
C ILE A 448 15.35 1.01 -34.71
N ASN A 449 15.58 0.17 -33.71
CA ASN A 449 16.64 -0.83 -33.72
C ASN A 449 16.41 -1.88 -34.82
N GLY A 450 15.17 -2.30 -35.02
CA GLY A 450 14.80 -3.22 -36.09
C GLY A 450 15.10 -2.65 -37.46
N PHE A 451 14.66 -1.42 -37.76
CA PHE A 451 14.96 -0.74 -39.02
C PHE A 451 16.44 -0.45 -39.19
N GLY A 452 17.19 -0.21 -38.11
CA GLY A 452 18.64 -0.07 -38.13
C GLY A 452 19.32 -1.34 -38.64
N ARG A 453 18.89 -2.52 -38.19
CA ARG A 453 19.42 -3.83 -38.62
C ARG A 453 19.21 -4.11 -40.10
N ILE A 454 18.07 -3.66 -40.67
CA ILE A 454 17.77 -3.83 -42.11
C ILE A 454 18.18 -2.62 -42.98
N GLY A 455 18.85 -1.63 -42.40
CA GLY A 455 19.44 -0.50 -43.13
C GLY A 455 18.43 0.54 -43.64
N LYS A 456 17.21 0.64 -43.10
CA LYS A 456 16.17 1.59 -43.54
C LYS A 456 16.22 2.91 -42.76
N ASP A 457 17.22 3.74 -43.02
CA ASP A 457 17.45 5.03 -42.34
C ASP A 457 16.28 6.02 -42.43
N GLN A 458 15.57 6.09 -43.56
CA GLN A 458 14.42 6.99 -43.71
C GLN A 458 13.28 6.65 -42.77
N LYS A 459 13.03 5.37 -42.52
CA LYS A 459 12.00 4.92 -41.55
C LYS A 459 12.39 5.29 -40.13
N ILE A 460 13.67 5.18 -39.77
CA ILE A 460 14.16 5.61 -38.43
C ILE A 460 13.88 7.09 -38.21
N ILE A 461 14.18 7.94 -39.20
CA ILE A 461 13.92 9.38 -39.11
C ILE A 461 12.42 9.69 -39.07
N SER A 462 11.59 8.96 -39.82
CA SER A 462 10.15 9.09 -39.79
C SER A 462 9.57 8.78 -38.39
N LEU A 463 10.02 7.68 -37.76
CA LEU A 463 9.60 7.33 -36.39
C LEU A 463 9.98 8.41 -35.36
N TYR A 464 11.18 8.98 -35.48
CA TYR A 464 11.60 10.09 -34.65
C TYR A 464 10.67 11.31 -34.79
N HIS A 465 10.30 11.69 -36.02
CA HIS A 465 9.36 12.81 -36.25
C HIS A 465 7.96 12.49 -35.77
N GLU A 466 7.52 11.24 -35.87
CA GLU A 466 6.23 10.81 -35.32
C GLU A 466 6.20 10.93 -33.78
N MET A 467 7.29 10.52 -33.09
CA MET A 467 7.41 10.70 -31.63
C MET A 467 7.30 12.17 -31.24
N GLN A 468 7.99 13.06 -31.98
CA GLN A 468 7.91 14.51 -31.74
C GLN A 468 6.48 15.05 -31.96
N TYR A 469 5.82 14.64 -33.05
CA TYR A 469 4.46 15.06 -33.36
C TYR A 469 3.46 14.63 -32.28
N ARG A 470 3.66 13.46 -31.69
CA ARG A 470 2.83 12.95 -30.59
C ARG A 470 3.20 13.56 -29.22
N GLY A 471 4.19 14.45 -29.15
CA GLY A 471 4.61 15.10 -27.90
C GLY A 471 5.29 14.16 -26.92
N LEU A 472 5.86 13.03 -27.39
CA LEU A 472 6.58 12.10 -26.54
C LEU A 472 7.95 12.68 -26.17
N ASP A 473 8.29 12.64 -24.89
CA ASP A 473 9.62 13.04 -24.44
C ASP A 473 10.67 12.04 -24.93
N LEU A 474 11.75 12.57 -25.53
CA LEU A 474 12.84 11.75 -26.02
C LEU A 474 13.80 11.47 -24.85
N GLY A 475 13.67 10.29 -24.27
CA GLY A 475 14.54 9.82 -23.20
C GLY A 475 15.91 9.34 -23.72
N PRO A 476 16.86 9.05 -22.80
CA PRO A 476 18.19 8.57 -23.16
C PRO A 476 18.20 7.30 -24.01
N GLN A 477 17.19 6.42 -23.83
CA GLN A 477 17.07 5.16 -24.56
C GLN A 477 16.75 5.38 -26.04
N VAL A 478 15.87 6.34 -26.37
CA VAL A 478 15.56 6.67 -27.77
C VAL A 478 16.78 7.26 -28.47
N PHE A 479 17.48 8.19 -27.83
CA PHE A 479 18.72 8.73 -28.40
C PHE A 479 19.76 7.63 -28.63
N ALA A 480 19.92 6.68 -27.73
CA ALA A 480 20.80 5.54 -27.88
C ALA A 480 20.40 4.67 -29.09
N ALA A 481 19.12 4.35 -29.24
CA ALA A 481 18.58 3.60 -30.36
C ALA A 481 18.81 4.34 -31.69
N LEU A 482 18.53 5.64 -31.75
CA LEU A 482 18.74 6.48 -32.95
C LEU A 482 20.21 6.52 -33.36
N VAL A 483 21.11 6.82 -32.41
CA VAL A 483 22.55 6.91 -32.69
C VAL A 483 23.09 5.55 -33.16
N ALA A 484 22.77 4.47 -32.47
CA ALA A 484 23.22 3.13 -32.81
C ALA A 484 22.71 2.70 -34.20
N SER A 485 21.40 2.85 -34.43
CA SER A 485 20.76 2.40 -35.68
C SER A 485 21.21 3.22 -36.90
N LEU A 486 21.31 4.54 -36.78
CA LEU A 486 21.83 5.39 -37.85
C LEU A 486 23.32 5.13 -38.14
N SER A 487 24.11 4.84 -37.09
CA SER A 487 25.50 4.44 -37.27
C SER A 487 25.63 3.11 -38.04
N GLN A 488 24.75 2.14 -37.74
CA GLN A 488 24.66 0.87 -38.47
C GLN A 488 24.30 1.09 -39.96
N CYS A 489 23.36 2.02 -40.23
CA CYS A 489 22.97 2.41 -41.58
C CYS A 489 24.05 3.26 -42.30
N GLY A 490 25.20 3.58 -41.67
CA GLY A 490 26.25 4.41 -42.23
C GLY A 490 25.93 5.91 -42.32
N LYS A 491 24.83 6.38 -41.68
CA LYS A 491 24.40 7.78 -41.64
C LYS A 491 25.04 8.52 -40.46
N MET A 492 26.37 8.61 -40.50
CA MET A 492 27.17 9.10 -39.36
C MET A 492 26.86 10.55 -38.98
N LYS A 493 26.57 11.44 -39.96
CA LYS A 493 26.27 12.85 -39.71
C LYS A 493 24.95 13.00 -38.94
N GLU A 494 23.96 12.22 -39.29
CA GLU A 494 22.65 12.18 -38.62
C GLU A 494 22.80 11.60 -37.20
N ALA A 495 23.58 10.54 -37.03
CA ALA A 495 23.89 9.94 -35.73
C ALA A 495 24.58 10.95 -34.79
N GLU A 496 25.59 11.70 -35.29
CA GLU A 496 26.21 12.79 -34.52
C GLU A 496 25.23 13.91 -34.15
N LYS A 497 24.32 14.26 -35.06
CA LYS A 497 23.28 15.27 -34.77
C LYS A 497 22.44 14.85 -33.57
N PHE A 498 22.02 13.60 -33.49
CA PHE A 498 21.24 13.10 -32.36
C PHE A 498 22.05 13.03 -31.05
N LEU A 499 23.34 12.68 -31.13
CA LEU A 499 24.22 12.76 -29.95
C LEU A 499 24.31 14.20 -29.41
N ASN A 500 24.55 15.17 -30.29
CA ASN A 500 24.65 16.59 -29.92
C ASN A 500 23.29 17.13 -29.38
N MET A 501 22.18 16.68 -29.95
CA MET A 501 20.85 17.02 -29.43
C MET A 501 20.60 16.49 -28.00
N MET A 502 21.08 15.29 -27.72
CA MET A 502 21.01 14.70 -26.37
C MET A 502 21.84 15.51 -25.37
N GLU A 503 23.09 15.86 -25.74
CA GLU A 503 23.96 16.71 -24.92
C GLU A 503 23.33 18.10 -24.67
N GLY A 504 22.72 18.69 -25.71
CA GLY A 504 21.99 19.97 -25.59
C GLY A 504 20.78 19.94 -24.64
N LYS A 505 20.22 18.77 -24.40
CA LYS A 505 19.17 18.54 -23.38
C LYS A 505 19.74 18.20 -21.99
N SER A 506 21.03 18.36 -21.75
CA SER A 506 21.74 17.99 -20.52
C SER A 506 21.60 16.50 -20.16
N LEU A 507 21.41 15.63 -21.16
CA LEU A 507 21.42 14.19 -21.00
C LEU A 507 22.83 13.67 -21.29
N PHE A 508 23.27 12.70 -20.48
CA PHE A 508 24.62 12.14 -20.63
C PHE A 508 24.63 10.97 -21.62
N PRO A 509 25.44 11.03 -22.70
CA PRO A 509 25.58 9.91 -23.63
C PRO A 509 26.16 8.67 -22.95
N THR A 510 25.66 7.51 -23.33
CA THR A 510 26.17 6.22 -22.83
C THR A 510 27.41 5.77 -23.64
N ARG A 511 28.24 4.91 -23.02
CA ARG A 511 29.39 4.29 -23.67
C ARG A 511 28.99 3.61 -24.97
N LEU A 512 27.86 2.91 -25.02
CA LEU A 512 27.36 2.21 -26.19
C LEU A 512 27.13 3.14 -27.39
N MET A 513 26.73 4.40 -27.17
CA MET A 513 26.55 5.39 -28.24
C MET A 513 27.88 5.78 -28.86
N TYR A 514 28.91 6.00 -28.04
CA TYR A 514 30.26 6.29 -28.52
C TYR A 514 30.85 5.10 -29.26
N ASP A 515 30.70 3.88 -28.74
CA ASP A 515 31.16 2.65 -29.39
C ASP A 515 30.50 2.46 -30.77
N ALA A 516 29.20 2.77 -30.89
CA ALA A 516 28.47 2.71 -32.17
C ALA A 516 29.02 3.73 -33.18
N LEU A 517 29.31 4.97 -32.75
CA LEU A 517 29.89 6.00 -33.60
C LEU A 517 31.32 5.66 -34.02
N ILE A 518 32.16 5.23 -33.08
CA ILE A 518 33.55 4.82 -33.36
C ILE A 518 33.56 3.69 -34.39
N SER A 519 32.76 2.64 -34.14
CA SER A 519 32.65 1.50 -35.08
C SER A 519 32.13 1.92 -36.44
N GLY A 520 31.13 2.80 -36.49
CA GLY A 520 30.57 3.33 -37.73
C GLY A 520 31.59 4.15 -38.54
N TYR A 521 32.36 5.03 -37.90
CA TYR A 521 33.42 5.81 -38.58
C TYR A 521 34.57 4.96 -39.03
N LEU A 522 35.00 3.94 -38.26
CA LEU A 522 36.03 2.99 -38.68
C LEU A 522 35.59 2.21 -39.92
N LYS A 523 34.34 1.73 -39.98
CA LYS A 523 33.79 1.07 -41.18
C LYS A 523 33.78 1.99 -42.41
N LYS A 524 33.64 3.29 -42.20
CA LYS A 524 33.61 4.31 -43.26
C LYS A 524 35.01 4.79 -43.66
N GLY A 525 36.07 4.33 -42.99
CA GLY A 525 37.45 4.71 -43.23
C GLY A 525 37.86 6.07 -42.63
N ASP A 526 37.02 6.70 -41.81
CA ASP A 526 37.31 7.99 -41.17
C ASP A 526 37.92 7.77 -39.78
N ALA A 527 39.19 7.40 -39.74
CA ALA A 527 39.95 7.15 -38.52
C ALA A 527 40.06 8.42 -37.63
N GLY A 528 40.10 9.62 -38.25
CA GLY A 528 40.21 10.88 -37.51
C GLY A 528 38.99 11.14 -36.61
N ARG A 529 37.77 10.97 -37.15
CA ARG A 529 36.55 11.10 -36.38
C ARG A 529 36.35 9.98 -35.37
N ALA A 530 36.74 8.74 -35.73
CA ALA A 530 36.70 7.63 -34.77
C ALA A 530 37.58 7.93 -33.54
N MET A 531 38.78 8.47 -33.76
CA MET A 531 39.69 8.84 -32.66
C MET A 531 39.18 10.03 -31.85
N HIS A 532 38.46 10.98 -32.46
CA HIS A 532 37.82 12.08 -31.76
C HIS A 532 36.79 11.54 -30.73
N PHE A 533 35.88 10.64 -31.12
CA PHE A 533 34.89 10.05 -30.22
C PHE A 533 35.50 9.12 -29.19
N SER A 534 36.57 8.40 -29.52
CA SER A 534 37.36 7.62 -28.56
C SER A 534 37.94 8.50 -27.45
N ASN A 535 38.49 9.65 -27.78
CA ASN A 535 39.03 10.61 -26.82
C ASN A 535 37.92 11.29 -25.99
N LYS A 536 36.71 11.46 -26.56
CA LYS A 536 35.55 11.99 -25.86
C LYS A 536 34.96 10.99 -24.84
N LEU A 537 35.05 9.70 -25.13
CA LEU A 537 34.67 8.60 -24.25
C LEU A 537 35.58 8.46 -23.02
N LEU A 538 36.86 8.83 -23.15
CA LEU A 538 37.87 8.75 -22.08
C LEU A 538 37.84 9.96 -21.11
N LYS A 539 37.15 11.03 -21.46
CA LYS A 539 36.91 12.21 -20.64
C LYS A 539 35.60 12.09 -19.85
#